data_1394707d43b45da4aa202ca5422dff76
#
_entry.id   1394707d43b45da4aa202ca5422dff76
#
_cell.length_a   1.000
_cell.length_b   1.000
_cell.length_c   1.000
_cell.angle_alpha   90.00
_cell.angle_beta   90.00
_cell.angle_gamma   90.00
#
_symmetry.space_group_name_H-M   'P 1'
#
loop_
_entity.id
_entity.type
_entity.pdbx_description
1 polymer ?
#
loop_
_entity_poly.entity_id
_entity_poly.type
_entity_poly.pdbx_seq_one_letter_code
_entity_poly.pdbx_strand_id
1 'polypeptide(L)'
;MLARLLNRALVMLLPLLCLTALASAADDASLIAGVFSPPRAAPDFSLRGSDGNELKLSHYLAKVVILEFGFTSCPDVCPTTLAALARARKQLGPEGNDVQIVYITVDPERDDAERLRKYLAAFDPTFIGGTGTAEQLAAVRREYGIAATRTNSSTSYAFSHSSYTYLIDREGKLRALMPYGHTPDDYVHDVGILLKQ
;
A
#
# COMPACT_ATOMS: atom_id res chain seq x y z
N MET A 1 24.46 -20.32 70.38
CA MET A 1 25.38 -19.76 69.37
C MET A 1 25.20 -20.50 68.07
N LEU A 2 24.13 -20.27 67.32
CA LEU A 2 23.95 -20.83 65.96
C LEU A 2 22.60 -20.35 65.41
N ALA A 3 22.51 -19.09 65.03
CA ALA A 3 21.35 -18.59 64.32
C ALA A 3 21.61 -17.17 63.80
N ARG A 4 22.50 -17.02 62.83
CA ARG A 4 22.71 -15.77 62.08
C ARG A 4 23.55 -16.01 60.81
N LEU A 5 23.12 -16.84 59.90
CA LEU A 5 23.75 -16.94 58.56
C LEU A 5 22.76 -17.57 57.54
N LEU A 6 21.61 -17.01 57.36
CA LEU A 6 20.72 -17.35 56.21
C LEU A 6 19.80 -16.16 55.94
N ASN A 7 20.31 -15.08 55.35
CA ASN A 7 19.43 -14.09 54.72
C ASN A 7 20.24 -13.07 53.87
N ARG A 8 20.98 -13.55 52.89
CA ARG A 8 21.61 -12.66 51.89
C ARG A 8 21.80 -13.38 50.57
N ALA A 9 20.76 -13.88 49.95
CA ALA A 9 20.83 -14.36 48.57
C ALA A 9 19.43 -14.41 47.95
N LEU A 10 18.73 -13.28 47.86
CA LEU A 10 17.53 -13.21 47.04
C LEU A 10 17.16 -11.74 46.72
N VAL A 11 18.04 -11.01 46.07
CA VAL A 11 17.70 -9.77 45.37
C VAL A 11 18.76 -9.54 44.31
N MET A 12 18.62 -10.16 43.15
CA MET A 12 19.17 -9.70 41.86
C MET A 12 18.76 -10.64 40.76
N LEU A 13 17.51 -10.59 40.35
CA LEU A 13 17.07 -11.13 39.05
C LEU A 13 15.73 -10.47 38.67
N LEU A 14 15.78 -9.24 38.21
CA LEU A 14 14.89 -8.53 37.29
C LEU A 14 15.52 -7.14 37.14
N PRO A 15 15.90 -6.66 35.97
CA PRO A 15 15.08 -6.47 34.80
C PRO A 15 15.81 -6.71 33.47
N LEU A 16 15.42 -7.67 32.71
CA LEU A 16 15.89 -7.81 31.32
C LEU A 16 14.72 -8.15 30.39
N LEU A 17 13.65 -7.39 30.45
CA LEU A 17 12.51 -7.61 29.55
C LEU A 17 11.82 -6.28 29.18
N CYS A 18 12.58 -5.30 28.69
CA CYS A 18 11.97 -4.06 28.19
C CYS A 18 12.85 -3.32 27.19
N LEU A 19 13.43 -4.02 26.20
CA LEU A 19 14.27 -3.35 25.19
C LEU A 19 13.97 -3.76 23.73
N THR A 20 12.78 -4.25 23.41
CA THR A 20 12.46 -4.63 22.00
C THR A 20 11.38 -3.81 21.31
N ALA A 21 10.85 -2.75 21.95
CA ALA A 21 9.74 -1.98 21.40
C ALA A 21 10.13 -0.63 20.74
N LEU A 22 11.40 -0.24 20.73
CA LEU A 22 11.83 1.10 20.30
C LEU A 22 12.35 1.17 18.85
N ALA A 23 12.56 0.06 18.16
CA ALA A 23 13.17 0.08 16.83
C ALA A 23 12.18 0.49 15.70
N SER A 24 10.87 0.30 15.88
CA SER A 24 9.90 0.52 14.80
C SER A 24 9.45 1.98 14.62
N ALA A 25 9.57 2.82 15.64
CA ALA A 25 9.09 4.20 15.59
C ALA A 25 10.09 5.18 14.91
N ALA A 26 11.37 4.82 14.83
CA ALA A 26 12.40 5.69 14.26
C ALA A 26 12.37 5.67 12.71
N ASP A 27 12.00 4.53 12.10
CA ASP A 27 12.01 4.39 10.64
C ASP A 27 10.81 5.09 9.98
N ASP A 28 9.64 5.12 10.64
CA ASP A 28 8.46 5.82 10.11
C ASP A 28 8.60 7.34 10.13
N ALA A 29 9.40 7.88 11.06
CA ALA A 29 9.68 9.32 11.14
C ALA A 29 10.51 9.84 9.95
N SER A 30 11.09 8.97 9.15
CA SER A 30 11.89 9.33 7.98
C SER A 30 11.12 9.31 6.66
N LEU A 31 9.87 8.79 6.64
CA LEU A 31 9.05 8.80 5.43
C LEU A 31 8.58 10.21 5.07
N ILE A 32 8.55 10.51 3.77
CA ILE A 32 8.00 11.77 3.21
C ILE A 32 6.48 11.76 3.29
N ALA A 33 5.87 10.59 3.08
CA ALA A 33 4.43 10.38 3.15
C ALA A 33 3.90 10.54 4.58
N GLY A 34 2.58 10.80 4.71
CA GLY A 34 1.89 10.74 5.99
C GLY A 34 1.87 9.32 6.55
N VAL A 35 2.41 9.12 7.75
CA VAL A 35 2.59 7.78 8.34
C VAL A 35 1.39 7.30 9.13
N PHE A 36 1.14 5.99 9.11
CA PHE A 36 0.26 5.31 10.06
C PHE A 36 1.07 4.92 11.31
N SER A 37 0.81 5.56 12.43
CA SER A 37 1.51 5.28 13.70
C SER A 37 0.50 4.91 14.80
N PRO A 38 0.53 3.69 15.34
CA PRO A 38 1.36 2.57 14.87
C PRO A 38 0.92 2.03 13.49
N PRO A 39 1.81 1.34 12.76
CA PRO A 39 1.42 0.62 11.54
C PRO A 39 0.30 -0.38 11.83
N ARG A 40 -0.65 -0.53 10.89
CA ARG A 40 -1.79 -1.44 11.04
C ARG A 40 -1.85 -2.43 9.88
N ALA A 41 -2.44 -3.60 10.11
CA ALA A 41 -2.66 -4.55 9.02
C ALA A 41 -3.44 -3.87 7.88
N ALA A 42 -2.95 -3.99 6.65
CA ALA A 42 -3.68 -3.55 5.46
C ALA A 42 -4.90 -4.46 5.27
N PRO A 43 -6.11 -3.90 5.07
CA PRO A 43 -7.29 -4.71 4.79
C PRO A 43 -7.07 -5.61 3.57
N ASP A 44 -7.21 -6.92 3.74
CA ASP A 44 -7.13 -7.85 2.61
C ASP A 44 -8.40 -7.78 1.76
N PHE A 45 -8.29 -8.13 0.51
CA PHE A 45 -9.39 -8.16 -0.44
C PHE A 45 -9.22 -9.31 -1.42
N SER A 46 -10.34 -9.74 -2.03
CA SER A 46 -10.36 -10.70 -3.13
C SER A 46 -11.15 -10.08 -4.28
N LEU A 47 -10.45 -9.81 -5.37
CA LEU A 47 -10.98 -9.20 -6.59
C LEU A 47 -10.57 -10.03 -7.82
N ARG A 48 -11.12 -9.71 -8.98
CA ARG A 48 -10.66 -10.24 -10.25
C ARG A 48 -9.43 -9.44 -10.72
N GLY A 49 -8.30 -10.10 -10.86
CA GLY A 49 -7.07 -9.51 -11.39
C GLY A 49 -7.11 -9.29 -12.88
N SER A 50 -6.37 -8.27 -13.34
CA SER A 50 -6.19 -7.96 -14.77
C SER A 50 -5.39 -9.02 -15.53
N ASP A 51 -4.69 -9.90 -14.84
CA ASP A 51 -3.99 -11.07 -15.36
C ASP A 51 -4.89 -12.32 -15.53
N GLY A 52 -6.16 -12.20 -15.14
CA GLY A 52 -7.15 -13.27 -15.17
C GLY A 52 -7.22 -14.12 -13.90
N ASN A 53 -6.31 -13.92 -12.95
CA ASN A 53 -6.27 -14.64 -11.67
C ASN A 53 -7.05 -13.91 -10.58
N GLU A 54 -7.18 -14.55 -9.42
CA GLU A 54 -7.67 -13.89 -8.22
C GLU A 54 -6.60 -12.92 -7.68
N LEU A 55 -6.96 -11.66 -7.51
CA LEU A 55 -6.12 -10.63 -6.89
C LEU A 55 -6.44 -10.53 -5.42
N LYS A 56 -5.50 -10.97 -4.58
CA LYS A 56 -5.51 -10.77 -3.13
C LYS A 56 -4.29 -10.00 -2.69
N LEU A 57 -4.45 -9.05 -1.75
CA LEU A 57 -3.30 -8.34 -1.18
C LEU A 57 -2.32 -9.32 -0.50
N SER A 58 -2.85 -10.30 0.22
CA SER A 58 -2.06 -11.34 0.91
C SER A 58 -1.17 -12.20 -0.01
N HIS A 59 -1.42 -12.22 -1.32
CA HIS A 59 -0.53 -12.90 -2.29
C HIS A 59 0.79 -12.15 -2.50
N TYR A 60 0.89 -10.90 -2.04
CA TYR A 60 2.08 -10.05 -2.20
C TYR A 60 2.87 -9.87 -0.90
N LEU A 61 2.66 -10.73 0.11
CA LEU A 61 3.55 -10.77 1.28
C LEU A 61 5.00 -10.98 0.83
N ALA A 62 5.93 -10.41 1.57
CA ALA A 62 7.36 -10.27 1.25
C ALA A 62 7.69 -9.25 0.13
N LYS A 63 6.69 -8.55 -0.42
CA LYS A 63 6.91 -7.40 -1.31
C LYS A 63 6.40 -6.11 -0.66
N VAL A 64 6.99 -4.99 -1.03
CA VAL A 64 6.36 -3.70 -0.79
C VAL A 64 5.24 -3.52 -1.81
N VAL A 65 4.02 -3.24 -1.35
CA VAL A 65 2.88 -3.00 -2.23
C VAL A 65 2.57 -1.51 -2.26
N ILE A 66 2.45 -0.98 -3.46
CA ILE A 66 1.92 0.36 -3.71
C ILE A 66 0.50 0.18 -4.25
N LEU A 67 -0.50 0.57 -3.42
CA LEU A 67 -1.91 0.41 -3.75
C LEU A 67 -2.51 1.76 -4.16
N GLU A 68 -3.11 1.80 -5.34
CA GLU A 68 -3.74 2.97 -5.96
C GLU A 68 -5.20 2.67 -6.29
N PHE A 69 -6.07 3.68 -6.14
CA PHE A 69 -7.47 3.63 -6.57
C PHE A 69 -7.68 4.63 -7.71
N GLY A 70 -8.38 4.22 -8.76
CA GLY A 70 -8.60 5.09 -9.90
C GLY A 70 -9.52 4.48 -10.95
N PHE A 71 -9.48 4.99 -12.19
CA PHE A 71 -10.23 4.46 -13.33
C PHE A 71 -9.53 4.79 -14.64
N THR A 72 -9.68 3.91 -15.66
CA THR A 72 -8.92 4.04 -16.92
C THR A 72 -9.31 5.24 -17.76
N SER A 73 -10.51 5.80 -17.55
CA SER A 73 -11.01 6.98 -18.26
C SER A 73 -10.72 8.30 -17.53
N CYS A 74 -9.87 8.27 -16.48
CA CYS A 74 -9.40 9.48 -15.80
C CYS A 74 -8.47 10.27 -16.74
N PRO A 75 -8.73 11.58 -16.95
CA PRO A 75 -7.99 12.34 -17.96
C PRO A 75 -6.63 12.84 -17.47
N ASP A 76 -6.34 12.85 -16.16
CA ASP A 76 -5.18 13.57 -15.61
C ASP A 76 -4.50 12.84 -14.43
N VAL A 77 -5.12 12.82 -13.26
CA VAL A 77 -4.48 12.36 -12.00
C VAL A 77 -3.98 10.93 -12.09
N CYS A 78 -4.82 9.98 -12.53
CA CYS A 78 -4.46 8.57 -12.57
C CYS A 78 -3.28 8.26 -13.51
N PRO A 79 -3.28 8.69 -14.79
CA PRO A 79 -2.13 8.44 -15.66
C PRO A 79 -0.86 9.15 -15.19
N THR A 80 -0.97 10.33 -14.57
CA THR A 80 0.17 11.05 -14.00
C THR A 80 0.80 10.27 -12.84
N THR A 81 -0.02 9.77 -11.91
CA THR A 81 0.46 8.95 -10.78
C THR A 81 1.10 7.65 -11.29
N LEU A 82 0.42 6.92 -12.19
CA LEU A 82 0.97 5.67 -12.74
C LEU A 82 2.30 5.86 -13.46
N ALA A 83 2.46 6.98 -14.20
CA ALA A 83 3.72 7.33 -14.85
C ALA A 83 4.83 7.62 -13.81
N ALA A 84 4.50 8.29 -12.69
CA ALA A 84 5.44 8.52 -11.61
C ALA A 84 5.86 7.20 -10.94
N LEU A 85 4.92 6.30 -10.67
CA LEU A 85 5.18 4.98 -10.09
C LEU A 85 6.04 4.09 -11.01
N ALA A 86 5.79 4.11 -12.33
CA ALA A 86 6.61 3.38 -13.30
C ALA A 86 8.06 3.89 -13.33
N ARG A 87 8.26 5.21 -13.25
CA ARG A 87 9.59 5.82 -13.15
C ARG A 87 10.27 5.46 -11.84
N ALA A 88 9.57 5.56 -10.72
CA ALA A 88 10.09 5.19 -9.40
C ALA A 88 10.55 3.72 -9.37
N ARG A 89 9.70 2.80 -9.86
CA ARG A 89 10.05 1.38 -9.94
C ARG A 89 11.29 1.14 -10.79
N LYS A 90 11.43 1.85 -11.92
CA LYS A 90 12.62 1.78 -12.79
C LYS A 90 13.87 2.34 -12.08
N GLN A 91 13.76 3.44 -11.33
CA GLN A 91 14.86 4.05 -10.57
C GLN A 91 15.36 3.13 -9.43
N LEU A 92 14.47 2.33 -8.82
CA LEU A 92 14.84 1.31 -7.83
C LEU A 92 15.70 0.19 -8.43
N GLY A 93 15.78 0.06 -9.75
CA GLY A 93 16.58 -0.95 -10.41
C GLY A 93 16.17 -2.38 -10.03
N PRO A 94 17.11 -3.26 -9.63
CA PRO A 94 16.80 -4.63 -9.23
C PRO A 94 15.82 -4.72 -8.04
N GLU A 95 15.88 -3.79 -7.08
CA GLU A 95 14.96 -3.73 -5.92
C GLU A 95 13.52 -3.48 -6.34
N GLY A 96 13.28 -2.85 -7.51
CA GLY A 96 11.95 -2.70 -8.08
C GLY A 96 11.21 -4.02 -8.35
N ASN A 97 11.90 -5.16 -8.39
CA ASN A 97 11.26 -6.49 -8.50
C ASN A 97 10.55 -6.91 -7.20
N ASP A 98 10.94 -6.33 -6.07
CA ASP A 98 10.31 -6.54 -4.76
C ASP A 98 9.21 -5.52 -4.48
N VAL A 99 8.84 -4.71 -5.48
CA VAL A 99 7.74 -3.74 -5.41
C VAL A 99 6.62 -4.18 -6.34
N GLN A 100 5.40 -4.26 -5.83
CA GLN A 100 4.20 -4.54 -6.61
C GLN A 100 3.26 -3.33 -6.61
N ILE A 101 2.97 -2.81 -7.81
CA ILE A 101 1.92 -1.80 -7.97
C ILE A 101 0.59 -2.51 -8.23
N VAL A 102 -0.40 -2.19 -7.39
CA VAL A 102 -1.77 -2.69 -7.48
C VAL A 102 -2.71 -1.50 -7.70
N TYR A 103 -3.51 -1.57 -8.77
CA TYR A 103 -4.44 -0.53 -9.16
C TYR A 103 -5.88 -1.04 -9.10
N ILE A 104 -6.69 -0.54 -8.17
CA ILE A 104 -8.09 -0.97 -8.01
C ILE A 104 -9.02 0.05 -8.67
N THR A 105 -9.85 -0.43 -9.60
CA THR A 105 -10.79 0.47 -10.27
C THR A 105 -11.93 0.92 -9.35
N VAL A 106 -12.36 2.18 -9.55
CA VAL A 106 -13.61 2.71 -8.97
C VAL A 106 -14.78 2.66 -9.96
N ASP A 107 -14.52 2.21 -11.20
CA ASP A 107 -15.47 2.22 -12.33
C ASP A 107 -15.59 0.84 -13.00
N PRO A 108 -16.22 -0.14 -12.33
CA PRO A 108 -16.32 -1.50 -12.86
C PRO A 108 -17.17 -1.63 -14.13
N GLU A 109 -18.00 -0.62 -14.44
CA GLU A 109 -18.83 -0.63 -15.66
C GLU A 109 -17.97 -0.47 -16.93
N ARG A 110 -16.87 0.28 -16.86
CA ARG A 110 -15.96 0.52 -17.99
C ARG A 110 -14.64 -0.24 -17.87
N ASP A 111 -14.22 -0.58 -16.65
CA ASP A 111 -12.90 -1.14 -16.35
C ASP A 111 -12.98 -2.63 -16.03
N ASP A 112 -13.12 -3.45 -17.06
CA ASP A 112 -12.96 -4.91 -16.93
C ASP A 112 -11.47 -5.30 -16.81
N ALA A 113 -11.19 -6.57 -16.55
CA ALA A 113 -9.84 -7.09 -16.37
C ALA A 113 -8.94 -6.86 -17.61
N GLU A 114 -9.49 -7.04 -18.82
CA GLU A 114 -8.73 -6.86 -20.06
C GLU A 114 -8.38 -5.39 -20.31
N ARG A 115 -9.34 -4.49 -20.06
CA ARG A 115 -9.12 -3.05 -20.20
C ARG A 115 -8.09 -2.56 -19.20
N LEU A 116 -8.16 -2.99 -17.93
CA LEU A 116 -7.14 -2.69 -16.92
C LEU A 116 -5.76 -3.20 -17.34
N ARG A 117 -5.67 -4.44 -17.83
CA ARG A 117 -4.40 -5.01 -18.31
C ARG A 117 -3.77 -4.17 -19.41
N LYS A 118 -4.56 -3.78 -20.43
CA LYS A 118 -4.08 -2.96 -21.55
C LYS A 118 -3.64 -1.56 -21.08
N TYR A 119 -4.44 -0.95 -20.21
CA TYR A 119 -4.16 0.38 -19.68
C TYR A 119 -2.89 0.41 -18.84
N LEU A 120 -2.75 -0.51 -17.91
CA LEU A 120 -1.59 -0.56 -17.00
C LEU A 120 -0.29 -0.95 -17.71
N ALA A 121 -0.36 -1.85 -18.71
CA ALA A 121 0.81 -2.25 -19.50
C ALA A 121 1.44 -1.09 -20.28
N ALA A 122 0.72 0.00 -20.53
CA ALA A 122 1.27 1.21 -21.13
C ALA A 122 2.26 1.95 -20.22
N PHE A 123 2.20 1.72 -18.90
CA PHE A 123 3.11 2.29 -17.90
C PHE A 123 4.20 1.30 -17.51
N ASP A 124 3.80 0.11 -17.06
CA ASP A 124 4.70 -0.99 -16.74
C ASP A 124 3.92 -2.32 -16.84
N PRO A 125 4.42 -3.33 -17.57
CA PRO A 125 3.72 -4.61 -17.77
C PRO A 125 3.58 -5.45 -16.49
N THR A 126 4.27 -5.11 -15.41
CA THR A 126 4.17 -5.79 -14.11
C THR A 126 3.09 -5.21 -13.20
N PHE A 127 2.49 -4.07 -13.57
CA PHE A 127 1.39 -3.49 -12.81
C PHE A 127 0.16 -4.37 -12.93
N ILE A 128 -0.55 -4.56 -11.81
CA ILE A 128 -1.75 -5.39 -11.78
C ILE A 128 -2.97 -4.58 -11.42
N GLY A 129 -4.05 -4.78 -12.17
CA GLY A 129 -5.33 -4.14 -11.92
C GLY A 129 -6.29 -5.06 -11.18
N GLY A 130 -7.16 -4.49 -10.35
CA GLY A 130 -8.26 -5.17 -9.68
C GLY A 130 -9.60 -4.62 -10.10
N THR A 131 -10.53 -5.50 -10.49
CA THR A 131 -11.93 -5.19 -10.76
C THR A 131 -12.84 -6.23 -10.09
N GLY A 132 -14.14 -5.97 -10.07
CA GLY A 132 -15.11 -6.85 -9.44
C GLY A 132 -16.52 -6.28 -9.53
N THR A 133 -17.45 -6.77 -8.72
CA THR A 133 -18.78 -6.16 -8.64
C THR A 133 -18.73 -4.80 -7.96
N ALA A 134 -19.71 -3.95 -8.21
CA ALA A 134 -19.81 -2.64 -7.56
C ALA A 134 -19.78 -2.75 -6.03
N GLU A 135 -20.41 -3.80 -5.48
CA GLU A 135 -20.47 -4.08 -4.05
C GLU A 135 -19.10 -4.48 -3.49
N GLN A 136 -18.35 -5.36 -4.19
CA GLN A 136 -17.00 -5.76 -3.81
C GLN A 136 -16.07 -4.55 -3.78
N LEU A 137 -16.08 -3.74 -4.83
CA LEU A 137 -15.24 -2.54 -4.92
C LEU A 137 -15.65 -1.48 -3.90
N ALA A 138 -16.95 -1.32 -3.60
CA ALA A 138 -17.42 -0.44 -2.55
C ALA A 138 -16.96 -0.92 -1.16
N ALA A 139 -16.93 -2.22 -0.90
CA ALA A 139 -16.40 -2.78 0.34
C ALA A 139 -14.91 -2.46 0.50
N VAL A 140 -14.09 -2.74 -0.52
CA VAL A 140 -12.66 -2.44 -0.49
C VAL A 140 -12.41 -0.94 -0.27
N ARG A 141 -13.12 -0.07 -0.99
CA ARG A 141 -12.99 1.38 -0.80
C ARG A 141 -13.30 1.82 0.63
N ARG A 142 -14.33 1.25 1.28
CA ARG A 142 -14.66 1.59 2.69
C ARG A 142 -13.52 1.24 3.64
N GLU A 143 -12.93 0.05 3.47
CA GLU A 143 -11.82 -0.40 4.33
C GLU A 143 -10.58 0.51 4.21
N TYR A 144 -10.35 1.08 3.02
CA TYR A 144 -9.25 2.01 2.76
C TYR A 144 -9.63 3.48 2.92
N GLY A 145 -10.88 3.79 3.26
CA GLY A 145 -11.34 5.18 3.44
C GLY A 145 -11.41 5.98 2.14
N ILE A 146 -11.58 5.31 0.99
CA ILE A 146 -11.67 5.94 -0.33
C ILE A 146 -13.10 6.37 -0.63
N ALA A 147 -13.31 7.68 -0.72
CA ALA A 147 -14.54 8.24 -1.28
C ALA A 147 -14.49 8.18 -2.80
N ALA A 148 -15.58 7.81 -3.44
CA ALA A 148 -15.76 7.88 -4.90
C ALA A 148 -17.20 8.26 -5.21
N THR A 149 -17.37 9.32 -6.00
CA THR A 149 -18.67 9.85 -6.40
C THR A 149 -18.76 9.91 -7.91
N ARG A 150 -19.80 9.30 -8.46
CA ARG A 150 -20.13 9.37 -9.90
C ARG A 150 -20.92 10.63 -10.18
N THR A 151 -20.49 11.38 -11.19
CA THR A 151 -21.21 12.53 -11.73
C THR A 151 -21.62 12.24 -13.17
N ASN A 152 -22.93 12.27 -13.44
CA ASN A 152 -23.48 12.02 -14.76
C ASN A 152 -23.58 13.32 -15.57
N SER A 153 -23.28 13.25 -16.85
CA SER A 153 -23.62 14.27 -17.85
C SER A 153 -24.67 13.72 -18.83
N SER A 154 -25.12 14.51 -19.78
CA SER A 154 -26.12 14.09 -20.77
C SER A 154 -25.64 12.93 -21.68
N THR A 155 -24.33 12.76 -21.86
CA THR A 155 -23.75 11.80 -22.81
C THR A 155 -22.72 10.86 -22.19
N SER A 156 -22.31 11.10 -20.94
CA SER A 156 -21.24 10.34 -20.27
C SER A 156 -21.32 10.50 -18.76
N TYR A 157 -20.35 9.90 -18.05
CA TYR A 157 -20.14 10.13 -16.62
C TYR A 157 -18.65 10.17 -16.27
N ALA A 158 -18.33 10.79 -15.15
CA ALA A 158 -17.00 10.82 -14.56
C ALA A 158 -17.05 10.43 -13.09
N PHE A 159 -15.90 10.07 -12.53
CA PHE A 159 -15.72 9.87 -11.09
C PHE A 159 -14.84 10.97 -10.51
N SER A 160 -15.25 11.46 -9.33
CA SER A 160 -14.37 12.15 -8.39
C SER A 160 -14.06 11.18 -7.26
N HIS A 161 -12.80 10.97 -6.94
CA HIS A 161 -12.39 10.06 -5.87
C HIS A 161 -11.20 10.60 -5.09
N SER A 162 -10.98 10.05 -3.89
CA SER A 162 -9.77 10.34 -3.11
C SER A 162 -8.53 9.85 -3.88
N SER A 163 -7.55 10.75 -4.05
CA SER A 163 -6.33 10.48 -4.83
C SER A 163 -5.15 10.25 -3.89
N TYR A 164 -5.12 9.08 -3.28
CA TYR A 164 -4.09 8.65 -2.36
C TYR A 164 -3.44 7.35 -2.84
N THR A 165 -2.13 7.28 -2.69
CA THR A 165 -1.33 6.08 -2.88
C THR A 165 -0.97 5.52 -1.50
N TYR A 166 -1.28 4.26 -1.24
CA TYR A 166 -0.97 3.58 0.02
C TYR A 166 0.33 2.80 -0.12
N LEU A 167 1.23 2.98 0.85
CA LEU A 167 2.45 2.19 0.96
C LEU A 167 2.25 1.10 2.02
N ILE A 168 2.41 -0.15 1.60
CA ILE A 168 2.22 -1.34 2.42
C ILE A 168 3.55 -2.10 2.45
N ASP A 169 4.02 -2.45 3.63
CA ASP A 169 5.30 -3.12 3.82
C ASP A 169 5.25 -4.62 3.48
N ARG A 170 6.40 -5.28 3.59
CA ARG A 170 6.58 -6.70 3.29
C ARG A 170 5.84 -7.64 4.24
N GLU A 171 5.40 -7.14 5.41
CA GLU A 171 4.55 -7.85 6.38
C GLU A 171 3.06 -7.63 6.13
N GLY A 172 2.69 -6.84 5.12
CA GLY A 172 1.30 -6.51 4.80
C GLY A 172 0.72 -5.44 5.72
N LYS A 173 1.54 -4.56 6.29
CA LYS A 173 1.08 -3.45 7.14
C LYS A 173 1.02 -2.15 6.35
N LEU A 174 -0.05 -1.40 6.53
CA LEU A 174 -0.16 -0.01 6.08
C LEU A 174 0.86 0.84 6.83
N ARG A 175 1.79 1.43 6.09
CA ARG A 175 2.87 2.25 6.62
C ARG A 175 2.65 3.72 6.37
N ALA A 176 2.22 4.07 5.18
CA ALA A 176 2.09 5.46 4.79
C ALA A 176 1.01 5.70 3.73
N LEU A 177 0.58 6.95 3.63
CA LEU A 177 -0.38 7.48 2.69
C LEU A 177 0.25 8.67 1.97
N MET A 178 0.38 8.58 0.66
CA MET A 178 0.99 9.60 -0.17
C MET A 178 -0.10 10.30 -1.02
N PRO A 179 -0.40 11.59 -0.80
CA PRO A 179 -1.33 12.33 -1.63
C PRO A 179 -0.85 12.47 -3.08
N TYR A 180 -1.76 12.80 -3.99
CA TYR A 180 -1.41 13.16 -5.37
C TYR A 180 -0.41 14.33 -5.42
N GLY A 181 0.51 14.27 -6.39
CA GLY A 181 1.49 15.33 -6.65
C GLY A 181 2.92 15.00 -6.19
N HIS A 182 3.13 13.85 -5.57
CA HIS A 182 4.49 13.38 -5.24
C HIS A 182 5.26 12.96 -6.49
N THR A 183 6.58 13.19 -6.42
CA THR A 183 7.51 12.91 -7.51
C THR A 183 7.94 11.43 -7.50
N PRO A 184 8.51 10.90 -8.61
CA PRO A 184 9.14 9.58 -8.60
C PRO A 184 10.20 9.43 -7.50
N ASP A 185 10.97 10.48 -7.22
CA ASP A 185 12.04 10.45 -6.20
C ASP A 185 11.48 10.31 -4.78
N ASP A 186 10.31 10.91 -4.49
CA ASP A 186 9.62 10.74 -3.21
C ASP A 186 9.19 9.27 -3.00
N TYR A 187 8.66 8.63 -4.06
CA TYR A 187 8.33 7.20 -4.03
C TYR A 187 9.57 6.32 -3.86
N VAL A 188 10.66 6.62 -4.57
CA VAL A 188 11.94 5.89 -4.43
C VAL A 188 12.46 5.99 -3.00
N HIS A 189 12.41 7.18 -2.40
CA HIS A 189 12.84 7.40 -1.03
C HIS A 189 12.04 6.53 -0.05
N ASP A 190 10.72 6.65 -0.04
CA ASP A 190 9.87 5.97 0.95
C ASP A 190 9.85 4.45 0.74
N VAL A 191 9.74 4.00 -0.51
CA VAL A 191 9.80 2.57 -0.85
C VAL A 191 11.15 1.96 -0.51
N GLY A 192 12.25 2.71 -0.76
CA GLY A 192 13.61 2.27 -0.41
C GLY A 192 13.81 2.06 1.10
N ILE A 193 13.10 2.82 1.94
CA ILE A 193 13.08 2.58 3.40
C ILE A 193 12.33 1.28 3.71
N LEU A 194 11.13 1.08 3.11
CA LEU A 194 10.32 -0.09 3.38
C LEU A 194 10.93 -1.41 2.86
N LEU A 195 11.75 -1.36 1.80
CA LEU A 195 12.47 -2.51 1.27
C LEU A 195 13.58 -3.02 2.19
N LYS A 196 14.08 -2.18 3.10
CA LYS A 196 15.17 -2.50 4.04
C LYS A 196 14.68 -3.05 5.40
N GLN A 197 13.38 -3.06 5.60
CA GLN A 197 12.71 -3.58 6.79
C GLN A 197 12.25 -5.02 6.55
#